data_610f556ea3ed69d2d427b0fdf4b53c38
#
_entry.id   610f556ea3ed69d2d427b0fdf4b53c38
#
_cell.length_a   1.000
_cell.length_b   1.000
_cell.length_c   1.000
_cell.angle_alpha   90.00
_cell.angle_beta   90.00
_cell.angle_gamma   90.00
#
_symmetry.space_group_name_H-M   'P 1'
#
loop_
_entity.id
_entity.type
_entity.pdbx_description
1 polymer ?
#
loop_
_entity_poly.entity_id
_entity_poly.type
_entity_poly.pdbx_seq_one_letter_code
_entity_poly.pdbx_strand_id
1 'polypeptide(L)'
;MQSEKMCVVLLFGGMSSEHEVSRVSVGNFVNNIDREKYEVLTVGITKEGRWLYTEATAAQMADGSWEELAGNMACVISPDRADHGMILFTPEGHVEKVHVDVVIPVLHGLWGEDGTVQGLLELAGIPYVGCGVLASAVCMDKAVANALFEANGVPHTRWLAADRWEIESDLEGVCEGVEKKLGWPVFVKPANAGSSVGISKVSSRDELKKAIDLALENDRKVVFEAFVDGQEVECAVIGSDPAVATRPGEILAGAEFYTYDDKYKNGVSQTVIPAHLPEAKLDEGKTYAAMAYTALNCEGLARCDFFVEKGTGRVLINEINTFPGFTSISMYPKLMEHEGLPVPQLIDRLIALALERKEKQHG
;
A
#
# COMPACT_ATOMS: atom_id res chain seq x y z
N MET A 1 18.47 35.76 -2.64
CA MET A 1 17.08 35.39 -2.32
C MET A 1 17.15 33.94 -1.88
N GLN A 2 16.85 33.65 -0.61
CA GLN A 2 16.62 32.26 -0.21
C GLN A 2 15.42 31.80 -1.05
N SER A 3 15.56 30.71 -1.79
CA SER A 3 14.44 30.04 -2.43
C SER A 3 13.45 29.68 -1.33
N GLU A 4 12.19 30.09 -1.49
CA GLU A 4 11.12 29.68 -0.60
C GLU A 4 11.06 28.15 -0.62
N LYS A 5 11.09 27.51 0.55
CA LYS A 5 11.08 26.04 0.66
C LYS A 5 9.72 25.54 0.18
N MET A 6 9.71 24.42 -0.53
CA MET A 6 8.48 23.74 -0.91
C MET A 6 7.77 23.18 0.33
N CYS A 7 6.48 23.45 0.49
CA CYS A 7 5.67 22.95 1.59
C CYS A 7 5.18 21.52 1.32
N VAL A 8 5.67 20.58 2.14
CA VAL A 8 5.34 19.16 2.06
C VAL A 8 4.50 18.77 3.27
N VAL A 9 3.31 18.22 3.04
CA VAL A 9 2.49 17.66 4.11
C VAL A 9 2.64 16.15 4.14
N LEU A 10 3.02 15.61 5.31
CA LEU A 10 3.01 14.18 5.59
C LEU A 10 1.70 13.82 6.29
N LEU A 11 0.86 12.99 5.64
CA LEU A 11 -0.33 12.41 6.27
C LEU A 11 0.04 11.07 6.91
N PHE A 12 -0.41 10.80 8.13
CA PHE A 12 -0.14 9.52 8.81
C PHE A 12 -1.30 9.09 9.71
N GLY A 13 -1.26 7.85 10.18
CA GLY A 13 -2.31 7.27 11.01
C GLY A 13 -3.42 6.61 10.17
N GLY A 14 -4.64 7.15 10.22
CA GLY A 14 -5.79 6.67 9.48
C GLY A 14 -6.66 5.68 10.26
N MET A 15 -7.84 5.38 9.71
CA MET A 15 -8.85 4.52 10.36
C MET A 15 -8.66 3.02 10.08
N SER A 16 -7.65 2.66 9.27
CA SER A 16 -7.42 1.27 8.90
C SER A 16 -6.79 0.44 10.03
N SER A 17 -6.80 -0.87 9.87
CA SER A 17 -6.08 -1.81 10.75
C SER A 17 -4.55 -1.60 10.75
N GLU A 18 -4.02 -0.81 9.80
CA GLU A 18 -2.60 -0.53 9.62
C GLU A 18 -2.19 0.84 10.19
N HIS A 19 -3.04 1.45 11.03
CA HIS A 19 -2.80 2.74 11.68
C HIS A 19 -1.41 2.81 12.36
N GLU A 20 -1.05 1.80 13.13
CA GLU A 20 0.23 1.74 13.84
C GLU A 20 1.43 1.67 12.88
N VAL A 21 1.30 0.95 11.77
CA VAL A 21 2.34 0.86 10.73
C VAL A 21 2.58 2.22 10.09
N SER A 22 1.51 2.94 9.79
CA SER A 22 1.56 4.29 9.25
C SER A 22 2.32 5.26 10.19
N ARG A 23 2.02 5.21 11.49
CA ARG A 23 2.71 6.02 12.52
C ARG A 23 4.21 5.75 12.58
N VAL A 24 4.64 4.50 12.41
CA VAL A 24 6.06 4.16 12.36
C VAL A 24 6.69 4.55 11.01
N SER A 25 5.96 4.32 9.91
CA SER A 25 6.42 4.65 8.55
C SER A 25 6.70 6.14 8.38
N VAL A 26 5.82 7.02 8.88
CA VAL A 26 6.01 8.47 8.77
C VAL A 26 7.27 8.94 9.48
N GLY A 27 7.68 8.28 10.56
CA GLY A 27 8.93 8.57 11.26
C GLY A 27 10.16 8.45 10.35
N ASN A 28 10.16 7.52 9.40
CA ASN A 28 11.24 7.39 8.44
C ASN A 28 11.28 8.57 7.45
N PHE A 29 10.13 9.08 7.01
CA PHE A 29 10.06 10.31 6.21
C PHE A 29 10.54 11.52 7.01
N VAL A 30 10.03 11.73 8.22
CA VAL A 30 10.40 12.86 9.10
C VAL A 30 11.91 12.94 9.35
N ASN A 31 12.56 11.78 9.51
CA ASN A 31 13.98 11.68 9.83
C ASN A 31 14.90 11.81 8.59
N ASN A 32 14.38 11.59 7.38
CA ASN A 32 15.21 11.49 6.18
C ASN A 32 14.88 12.55 5.10
N ILE A 33 13.79 13.28 5.23
CA ILE A 33 13.43 14.35 4.30
C ILE A 33 14.36 15.57 4.46
N ASP A 34 14.81 16.13 3.36
CA ASP A 34 15.75 17.25 3.33
C ASP A 34 15.10 18.56 3.77
N ARG A 35 15.32 18.96 5.02
CA ARG A 35 14.80 20.20 5.62
C ARG A 35 15.38 21.49 5.01
N GLU A 36 16.46 21.40 4.23
CA GLU A 36 16.97 22.57 3.51
C GLU A 36 16.12 22.86 2.26
N LYS A 37 15.53 21.83 1.63
CA LYS A 37 14.66 21.94 0.47
C LYS A 37 13.19 22.12 0.82
N TYR A 38 12.73 21.45 1.90
CA TYR A 38 11.32 21.31 2.23
C TYR A 38 10.97 21.90 3.58
N GLU A 39 9.87 22.65 3.62
CA GLU A 39 9.10 22.90 4.82
C GLU A 39 8.15 21.73 5.02
N VAL A 40 8.25 21.04 6.15
CA VAL A 40 7.52 19.79 6.37
C VAL A 40 6.51 19.96 7.49
N LEU A 41 5.26 19.79 7.16
CA LEU A 41 4.13 19.78 8.07
C LEU A 41 3.62 18.36 8.25
N THR A 42 3.14 18.03 9.44
CA THR A 42 2.63 16.69 9.73
C THR A 42 1.17 16.76 10.16
N VAL A 43 0.36 15.90 9.55
CA VAL A 43 -1.06 15.76 9.85
C VAL A 43 -1.35 14.32 10.21
N GLY A 44 -1.74 14.10 11.46
CA GLY A 44 -2.17 12.80 11.95
C GLY A 44 -3.67 12.62 11.81
N ILE A 45 -4.07 11.43 11.39
CA ILE A 45 -5.47 11.01 11.31
C ILE A 45 -5.69 9.95 12.40
N THR A 46 -6.56 10.23 13.37
CA THR A 46 -6.86 9.28 14.45
C THR A 46 -7.64 8.07 13.94
N LYS A 47 -7.80 7.03 14.77
CA LYS A 47 -8.63 5.86 14.43
C LYS A 47 -10.10 6.20 14.25
N GLU A 48 -10.57 7.29 14.86
CA GLU A 48 -11.94 7.83 14.71
C GLU A 48 -12.07 8.76 13.49
N GLY A 49 -10.99 8.98 12.73
CA GLY A 49 -10.99 9.79 11.51
C GLY A 49 -10.87 11.30 11.75
N ARG A 50 -10.38 11.74 12.92
CA ARG A 50 -10.07 13.15 13.17
C ARG A 50 -8.74 13.53 12.55
N TRP A 51 -8.68 14.63 11.85
CA TRP A 51 -7.47 15.17 11.23
C TRP A 51 -6.87 16.26 12.13
N LEU A 52 -5.63 16.06 12.52
CA LEU A 52 -4.93 16.97 13.45
C LEU A 52 -3.56 17.34 12.85
N TYR A 53 -3.36 18.62 12.62
CA TYR A 53 -2.00 19.16 12.48
C TYR A 53 -1.26 18.97 13.82
N THR A 54 -0.03 18.49 13.74
CA THR A 54 0.78 18.19 14.92
C THR A 54 2.25 18.49 14.69
N GLU A 55 2.93 18.99 15.70
CA GLU A 55 4.39 19.16 15.73
C GLU A 55 5.08 18.01 16.48
N ALA A 56 4.45 16.85 16.51
CA ALA A 56 4.97 15.67 17.17
C ALA A 56 6.34 15.25 16.60
N THR A 57 7.18 14.72 17.45
CA THR A 57 8.41 14.03 17.04
C THR A 57 8.09 12.66 16.44
N ALA A 58 9.01 12.10 15.66
CA ALA A 58 8.88 10.75 15.13
C ALA A 58 8.63 9.69 16.22
N ALA A 59 9.21 9.86 17.40
CA ALA A 59 9.00 8.96 18.54
C ALA A 59 7.56 9.05 19.07
N GLN A 60 7.03 10.26 19.23
CA GLN A 60 5.65 10.49 19.68
C GLN A 60 4.62 9.99 18.65
N MET A 61 4.92 10.12 17.35
CA MET A 61 4.08 9.52 16.30
C MET A 61 4.06 8.01 16.43
N ALA A 62 5.22 7.39 16.59
CA ALA A 62 5.36 5.94 16.66
C ALA A 62 4.68 5.33 17.90
N ASP A 63 4.79 5.94 19.09
CA ASP A 63 4.19 5.44 20.33
C ASP A 63 2.72 5.85 20.52
N GLY A 64 2.19 6.79 19.71
CA GLY A 64 0.80 7.24 19.74
C GLY A 64 0.55 8.45 20.66
N SER A 65 1.53 8.92 21.43
CA SER A 65 1.35 10.08 22.32
C SER A 65 1.12 11.40 21.58
N TRP A 66 1.33 11.41 20.26
CA TRP A 66 1.07 12.57 19.40
C TRP A 66 -0.39 13.07 19.49
N GLU A 67 -1.36 12.18 19.70
CA GLU A 67 -2.78 12.54 19.75
C GLU A 67 -3.14 13.46 20.94
N GLU A 68 -2.38 13.38 22.02
CA GLU A 68 -2.62 14.12 23.28
C GLU A 68 -1.85 15.44 23.39
N LEU A 69 -1.10 15.82 22.34
CA LEU A 69 -0.31 17.05 22.40
C LEU A 69 -1.21 18.28 22.42
N ALA A 70 -0.98 19.16 23.40
CA ALA A 70 -1.77 20.37 23.59
C ALA A 70 -1.69 21.38 22.42
N GLY A 71 -0.65 21.28 21.59
CA GLY A 71 -0.45 22.11 20.38
C GLY A 71 -1.18 21.60 19.14
N ASN A 72 -1.86 20.45 19.20
CA ASN A 72 -2.59 19.93 18.06
C ASN A 72 -3.73 20.84 17.64
N MET A 73 -3.86 21.07 16.34
CA MET A 73 -4.97 21.85 15.78
C MET A 73 -5.78 20.98 14.82
N ALA A 74 -7.11 21.05 14.91
CA ALA A 74 -7.97 20.42 13.92
C ALA A 74 -7.67 21.03 12.54
N CYS A 75 -7.66 20.18 11.51
CA CYS A 75 -7.38 20.64 10.15
C CYS A 75 -8.20 19.87 9.12
N VAL A 76 -8.27 20.42 7.92
CA VAL A 76 -8.85 19.76 6.75
C VAL A 76 -8.02 20.12 5.50
N ILE A 77 -7.89 19.20 4.57
CA ILE A 77 -7.47 19.54 3.20
C ILE A 77 -8.69 20.17 2.51
N SER A 78 -8.54 21.39 2.01
CA SER A 78 -9.61 22.06 1.30
C SER A 78 -9.81 21.45 -0.08
N PRO A 79 -11.01 20.99 -0.45
CA PRO A 79 -11.29 20.56 -1.80
C PRO A 79 -11.43 21.73 -2.79
N ASP A 80 -11.49 22.98 -2.29
CA ASP A 80 -11.51 24.18 -3.13
C ASP A 80 -10.09 24.45 -3.66
N ARG A 81 -9.94 24.36 -4.98
CA ARG A 81 -8.66 24.59 -5.65
C ARG A 81 -8.10 26.00 -5.46
N ALA A 82 -8.96 26.99 -5.12
CA ALA A 82 -8.50 28.34 -4.83
C ALA A 82 -7.70 28.42 -3.50
N ASP A 83 -7.93 27.51 -2.58
CA ASP A 83 -7.17 27.42 -1.33
C ASP A 83 -5.81 26.77 -1.55
N HIS A 84 -5.74 25.78 -2.44
CA HIS A 84 -4.54 24.99 -2.76
C HIS A 84 -3.74 24.62 -1.52
N GLY A 85 -4.42 23.97 -0.56
CA GLY A 85 -3.79 23.72 0.72
C GLY A 85 -4.70 23.16 1.79
N MET A 86 -4.32 23.37 3.02
CA MET A 86 -5.07 22.99 4.21
C MET A 86 -5.56 24.17 5.01
N ILE A 87 -6.61 23.94 5.77
CA ILE A 87 -7.24 24.90 6.68
C ILE A 87 -7.02 24.38 8.09
N LEU A 88 -6.39 25.20 8.93
CA LEU A 88 -6.19 24.97 10.36
C LEU A 88 -7.25 25.73 11.16
N PHE A 89 -7.77 25.08 12.20
CA PHE A 89 -8.69 25.68 13.16
C PHE A 89 -7.95 25.92 14.47
N THR A 90 -7.59 27.17 14.74
CA THR A 90 -6.81 27.51 15.95
C THR A 90 -7.65 27.39 17.22
N PRO A 91 -7.03 27.20 18.40
CA PRO A 91 -7.74 27.14 19.68
C PRO A 91 -8.54 28.42 19.99
N GLU A 92 -8.12 29.58 19.47
CA GLU A 92 -8.79 30.88 19.63
C GLU A 92 -10.02 31.02 18.74
N GLY A 93 -10.30 30.03 17.87
CA GLY A 93 -11.42 30.02 16.94
C GLY A 93 -11.16 30.77 15.62
N HIS A 94 -9.90 31.05 15.30
CA HIS A 94 -9.51 31.59 14.01
C HIS A 94 -9.28 30.46 12.99
N VAL A 95 -9.31 30.83 11.73
CA VAL A 95 -9.05 29.95 10.59
C VAL A 95 -7.78 30.44 9.90
N GLU A 96 -6.82 29.55 9.73
CA GLU A 96 -5.57 29.80 9.01
C GLU A 96 -5.51 28.93 7.76
N LYS A 97 -5.15 29.54 6.62
CA LYS A 97 -4.92 28.84 5.37
C LYS A 97 -3.44 28.63 5.19
N VAL A 98 -3.05 27.39 4.91
CA VAL A 98 -1.67 26.97 4.67
C VAL A 98 -1.58 26.43 3.27
N HIS A 99 -0.74 27.05 2.43
CA HIS A 99 -0.45 26.57 1.09
C HIS A 99 0.31 25.24 1.17
N VAL A 100 0.00 24.29 0.28
CA VAL A 100 0.62 22.96 0.23
C VAL A 100 1.05 22.65 -1.19
N ASP A 101 2.34 22.47 -1.41
CA ASP A 101 2.89 22.15 -2.73
C ASP A 101 2.74 20.67 -3.07
N VAL A 102 2.92 19.78 -2.08
CA VAL A 102 2.81 18.33 -2.27
C VAL A 102 2.41 17.61 -0.99
N VAL A 103 1.64 16.54 -1.13
CA VAL A 103 1.27 15.65 0.00
C VAL A 103 1.95 14.30 -0.17
N ILE A 104 2.50 13.77 0.93
CA ILE A 104 2.94 12.38 1.01
C ILE A 104 1.95 11.63 1.91
N PRO A 105 1.01 10.86 1.36
CA PRO A 105 0.03 10.13 2.16
C PRO A 105 0.64 8.82 2.66
N VAL A 106 1.37 8.89 3.78
CA VAL A 106 1.97 7.72 4.44
C VAL A 106 0.89 6.94 5.18
N LEU A 107 -0.11 6.51 4.43
CA LEU A 107 -1.28 5.79 4.92
C LEU A 107 -1.30 4.39 4.30
N HIS A 108 -1.64 3.38 5.10
CA HIS A 108 -1.67 1.99 4.64
C HIS A 108 -3.08 1.41 4.75
N GLY A 109 -3.43 0.52 3.82
CA GLY A 109 -4.72 -0.15 3.78
C GLY A 109 -5.89 0.75 3.38
N LEU A 110 -7.08 0.45 3.88
CA LEU A 110 -8.32 1.18 3.57
C LEU A 110 -8.18 2.67 3.92
N TRP A 111 -8.82 3.51 3.10
CA TRP A 111 -8.81 4.98 3.14
C TRP A 111 -7.47 5.61 2.73
N GLY A 112 -6.37 4.83 2.72
CA GLY A 112 -5.03 5.28 2.33
C GLY A 112 -4.60 4.78 0.95
N GLU A 113 -4.89 3.51 0.63
CA GLU A 113 -4.44 2.84 -0.60
C GLU A 113 -5.59 2.45 -1.54
N ASP A 114 -6.81 2.92 -1.30
CA ASP A 114 -8.04 2.55 -2.04
C ASP A 114 -8.57 3.64 -2.99
N GLY A 115 -7.85 4.73 -3.15
CA GLY A 115 -8.25 5.87 -3.99
C GLY A 115 -9.00 6.97 -3.25
N THR A 116 -9.39 6.76 -1.99
CA THR A 116 -10.21 7.73 -1.23
C THR A 116 -9.44 9.01 -0.91
N VAL A 117 -8.28 8.92 -0.28
CA VAL A 117 -7.43 10.10 0.01
C VAL A 117 -6.90 10.71 -1.28
N GLN A 118 -6.58 9.89 -2.27
CA GLN A 118 -6.16 10.34 -3.60
C GLN A 118 -7.24 11.17 -4.28
N GLY A 119 -8.51 10.75 -4.17
CA GLY A 119 -9.66 11.50 -4.69
C GLY A 119 -9.82 12.87 -4.05
N LEU A 120 -9.62 12.98 -2.73
CA LEU A 120 -9.60 14.28 -2.03
C LEU A 120 -8.51 15.20 -2.58
N LEU A 121 -7.29 14.67 -2.76
CA LEU A 121 -6.15 15.44 -3.26
C LEU A 121 -6.31 15.85 -4.72
N GLU A 122 -6.94 15.01 -5.57
CA GLU A 122 -7.32 15.36 -6.93
C GLU A 122 -8.34 16.51 -6.97
N LEU A 123 -9.36 16.49 -6.12
CA LEU A 123 -10.33 17.58 -5.98
C LEU A 123 -9.63 18.89 -5.56
N ALA A 124 -8.79 18.82 -4.53
CA ALA A 124 -8.00 19.94 -4.05
C ALA A 124 -6.99 20.49 -5.08
N GLY A 125 -6.66 19.70 -6.08
CA GLY A 125 -5.66 20.05 -7.08
C GLY A 125 -4.21 19.99 -6.54
N ILE A 126 -3.97 19.33 -5.43
CA ILE A 126 -2.65 19.23 -4.78
C ILE A 126 -1.92 18.00 -5.30
N PRO A 127 -0.67 18.12 -5.78
CA PRO A 127 0.19 16.99 -6.11
C PRO A 127 0.38 16.05 -4.91
N TYR A 128 0.47 14.73 -5.16
CA TYR A 128 0.71 13.77 -4.09
C TYR A 128 1.58 12.61 -4.55
N VAL A 129 2.34 12.07 -3.61
CA VAL A 129 3.21 10.91 -3.82
C VAL A 129 2.35 9.62 -3.85
N GLY A 130 2.71 8.71 -4.74
CA GLY A 130 2.07 7.41 -4.85
C GLY A 130 1.17 7.27 -6.08
N CYS A 131 0.45 6.17 -6.13
CA CYS A 131 -0.48 5.85 -7.21
C CYS A 131 -1.69 6.80 -7.22
N GLY A 132 -2.26 7.01 -8.41
CA GLY A 132 -3.49 7.78 -8.59
C GLY A 132 -4.74 7.03 -8.12
N VAL A 133 -5.90 7.69 -8.23
CA VAL A 133 -7.20 7.16 -7.77
C VAL A 133 -7.50 5.79 -8.37
N LEU A 134 -7.39 5.67 -9.71
CA LEU A 134 -7.73 4.42 -10.42
C LEU A 134 -6.85 3.26 -9.96
N ALA A 135 -5.53 3.43 -10.00
CA ALA A 135 -4.59 2.37 -9.62
C ALA A 135 -4.77 1.94 -8.17
N SER A 136 -4.93 2.90 -7.25
CA SER A 136 -5.16 2.61 -5.83
C SER A 136 -6.43 1.77 -5.63
N ALA A 137 -7.55 2.17 -6.21
CA ALA A 137 -8.80 1.44 -6.11
C ALA A 137 -8.74 0.04 -6.74
N VAL A 138 -8.07 -0.08 -7.90
CA VAL A 138 -7.92 -1.36 -8.62
C VAL A 138 -7.00 -2.31 -7.85
N CYS A 139 -5.87 -1.83 -7.33
CA CYS A 139 -4.93 -2.66 -6.57
C CYS A 139 -5.52 -3.14 -5.24
N MET A 140 -6.39 -2.34 -4.61
CA MET A 140 -7.05 -2.72 -3.36
C MET A 140 -8.04 -3.88 -3.56
N ASP A 141 -8.79 -3.90 -4.66
CA ASP A 141 -9.76 -4.95 -4.98
C ASP A 141 -9.08 -6.15 -5.67
N LYS A 142 -8.79 -7.20 -4.90
CA LYS A 142 -8.07 -8.41 -5.39
C LYS A 142 -8.74 -9.08 -6.59
N ALA A 143 -10.07 -9.03 -6.67
CA ALA A 143 -10.78 -9.61 -7.82
C ALA A 143 -10.57 -8.78 -9.09
N VAL A 144 -10.62 -7.45 -8.98
CA VAL A 144 -10.36 -6.54 -10.12
C VAL A 144 -8.89 -6.63 -10.54
N ALA A 145 -7.97 -6.62 -9.57
CA ALA A 145 -6.54 -6.76 -9.84
C ALA A 145 -6.23 -8.07 -10.58
N ASN A 146 -6.74 -9.21 -10.11
CA ASN A 146 -6.54 -10.53 -10.74
C ASN A 146 -7.13 -10.57 -12.16
N ALA A 147 -8.32 -9.97 -12.38
CA ALA A 147 -8.92 -9.89 -13.72
C ALA A 147 -8.04 -9.09 -14.70
N LEU A 148 -7.43 -8.00 -14.23
CA LEU A 148 -6.51 -7.21 -15.05
C LEU A 148 -5.17 -7.89 -15.27
N PHE A 149 -4.64 -8.63 -14.28
CA PHE A 149 -3.45 -9.47 -14.49
C PHE A 149 -3.71 -10.50 -15.58
N GLU A 150 -4.84 -11.21 -15.54
CA GLU A 150 -5.24 -12.19 -16.54
C GLU A 150 -5.37 -11.53 -17.93
N ALA A 151 -6.07 -10.41 -18.03
CA ALA A 151 -6.27 -9.69 -19.29
C ALA A 151 -4.97 -9.17 -19.93
N ASN A 152 -3.95 -8.88 -19.13
CA ASN A 152 -2.65 -8.36 -19.57
C ASN A 152 -1.56 -9.44 -19.63
N GLY A 153 -1.90 -10.71 -19.41
CA GLY A 153 -0.96 -11.82 -19.50
C GLY A 153 0.11 -11.83 -18.39
N VAL A 154 -0.16 -11.18 -17.26
CA VAL A 154 0.71 -11.24 -16.07
C VAL A 154 0.47 -12.58 -15.39
N PRO A 155 1.51 -13.42 -15.19
CA PRO A 155 1.33 -14.69 -14.50
C PRO A 155 0.85 -14.50 -13.07
N HIS A 156 -0.28 -15.11 -12.73
CA HIS A 156 -0.94 -14.97 -11.43
C HIS A 156 -1.48 -16.31 -10.93
N THR A 157 -1.90 -16.35 -9.68
CA THR A 157 -2.50 -17.53 -9.05
C THR A 157 -3.88 -17.80 -9.67
N ARG A 158 -4.30 -19.09 -9.79
CA ARG A 158 -5.68 -19.42 -10.17
C ARG A 158 -6.64 -18.90 -9.12
N TRP A 159 -7.70 -18.25 -9.54
CA TRP A 159 -8.62 -17.54 -8.66
C TRP A 159 -10.08 -17.65 -9.11
N LEU A 160 -10.96 -17.31 -8.18
CA LEU A 160 -12.39 -17.07 -8.37
C LEU A 160 -12.81 -15.93 -7.43
N ALA A 161 -13.92 -15.31 -7.73
CA ALA A 161 -14.58 -14.39 -6.81
C ALA A 161 -16.09 -14.62 -6.82
N ALA A 162 -16.75 -14.28 -5.72
CA ALA A 162 -18.20 -14.23 -5.61
C ALA A 162 -18.62 -13.06 -4.73
N ASP A 163 -19.67 -12.36 -5.16
CA ASP A 163 -20.32 -11.33 -4.35
C ASP A 163 -21.25 -11.96 -3.30
N ARG A 164 -21.54 -11.25 -2.22
CA ARG A 164 -22.43 -11.69 -1.14
C ARG A 164 -23.76 -12.24 -1.66
N TRP A 165 -24.38 -11.55 -2.63
CA TRP A 165 -25.67 -11.97 -3.18
C TRP A 165 -25.60 -13.31 -3.92
N GLU A 166 -24.48 -13.60 -4.61
CA GLU A 166 -24.24 -14.89 -5.28
C GLU A 166 -24.09 -16.00 -4.24
N ILE A 167 -23.30 -15.74 -3.21
CA ILE A 167 -23.06 -16.67 -2.08
C ILE A 167 -24.36 -16.98 -1.35
N GLU A 168 -25.17 -15.97 -1.02
CA GLU A 168 -26.44 -16.13 -0.33
C GLU A 168 -27.50 -16.84 -1.20
N SER A 169 -27.44 -16.68 -2.52
CA SER A 169 -28.37 -17.34 -3.44
C SER A 169 -28.02 -18.79 -3.74
N ASP A 170 -26.72 -19.13 -3.84
CA ASP A 170 -26.23 -20.48 -4.19
C ASP A 170 -24.85 -20.78 -3.57
N LEU A 171 -24.79 -20.89 -2.26
CA LEU A 171 -23.56 -21.22 -1.53
C LEU A 171 -22.97 -22.56 -1.99
N GLU A 172 -23.80 -23.57 -2.26
CA GLU A 172 -23.33 -24.88 -2.68
C GLU A 172 -22.69 -24.82 -4.07
N GLY A 173 -23.28 -24.10 -5.03
CA GLY A 173 -22.71 -23.89 -6.35
C GLY A 173 -21.39 -23.13 -6.32
N VAL A 174 -21.26 -22.11 -5.45
CA VAL A 174 -19.99 -21.42 -5.22
C VAL A 174 -18.93 -22.38 -4.67
N CYS A 175 -19.27 -23.19 -3.65
CA CYS A 175 -18.34 -24.17 -3.09
C CYS A 175 -17.91 -25.23 -4.13
N GLU A 176 -18.83 -25.73 -4.96
CA GLU A 176 -18.52 -26.66 -6.06
C GLU A 176 -17.59 -26.02 -7.10
N GLY A 177 -17.83 -24.76 -7.43
CA GLY A 177 -17.00 -23.99 -8.35
C GLY A 177 -15.57 -23.87 -7.85
N VAL A 178 -15.40 -23.52 -6.57
CA VAL A 178 -14.09 -23.43 -5.91
C VAL A 178 -13.37 -24.77 -5.93
N GLU A 179 -14.02 -25.83 -5.45
CA GLU A 179 -13.45 -27.18 -5.42
C GLU A 179 -13.03 -27.68 -6.80
N LYS A 180 -13.88 -27.52 -7.82
CA LYS A 180 -13.63 -27.99 -9.18
C LYS A 180 -12.53 -27.20 -9.89
N LYS A 181 -12.48 -25.86 -9.71
CA LYS A 181 -11.56 -25.01 -10.48
C LYS A 181 -10.22 -24.80 -9.78
N LEU A 182 -10.20 -24.73 -8.45
CA LEU A 182 -8.99 -24.44 -7.69
C LEU A 182 -8.37 -25.69 -7.04
N GLY A 183 -9.21 -26.64 -6.57
CA GLY A 183 -8.78 -27.77 -5.74
C GLY A 183 -8.47 -27.32 -4.31
N TRP A 184 -7.75 -28.18 -3.57
CA TRP A 184 -7.36 -27.91 -2.18
C TRP A 184 -5.84 -27.91 -2.05
N PRO A 185 -5.27 -27.13 -1.09
CA PRO A 185 -5.94 -26.10 -0.29
C PRO A 185 -6.19 -24.81 -1.10
N VAL A 186 -7.10 -23.94 -0.57
CA VAL A 186 -7.36 -22.60 -1.11
C VAL A 186 -7.27 -21.54 -0.03
N PHE A 187 -6.91 -20.33 -0.42
CA PHE A 187 -7.08 -19.13 0.40
C PHE A 187 -8.44 -18.50 0.12
N VAL A 188 -9.12 -18.09 1.18
CA VAL A 188 -10.38 -17.33 1.16
C VAL A 188 -10.09 -15.97 1.73
N LYS A 189 -10.37 -14.90 0.97
CA LYS A 189 -9.97 -13.53 1.30
C LYS A 189 -11.14 -12.57 1.05
N PRO A 190 -11.37 -11.55 1.89
CA PRO A 190 -12.16 -10.39 1.47
C PRO A 190 -11.44 -9.71 0.30
N ALA A 191 -12.18 -9.15 -0.67
CA ALA A 191 -11.58 -8.52 -1.85
C ALA A 191 -10.80 -7.26 -1.49
N ASN A 192 -11.35 -6.42 -0.58
CA ASN A 192 -10.81 -5.12 -0.19
C ASN A 192 -10.35 -5.12 1.28
N ALA A 193 -9.34 -5.90 1.61
CA ALA A 193 -8.74 -5.91 2.94
C ALA A 193 -7.22 -5.99 2.87
N GLY A 194 -6.56 -5.26 3.76
CA GLY A 194 -5.10 -5.31 3.98
C GLY A 194 -4.72 -6.18 5.18
N SER A 195 -3.41 -6.35 5.41
CA SER A 195 -2.83 -6.97 6.61
C SER A 195 -3.40 -8.32 7.01
N SER A 196 -3.79 -9.15 6.06
CA SER A 196 -4.32 -10.51 6.29
C SER A 196 -5.62 -10.57 7.12
N VAL A 197 -6.36 -9.47 7.25
CA VAL A 197 -7.64 -9.46 7.97
C VAL A 197 -8.69 -10.27 7.20
N GLY A 198 -9.37 -11.21 7.88
CA GLY A 198 -10.41 -12.04 7.29
C GLY A 198 -9.91 -13.10 6.30
N ILE A 199 -8.58 -13.37 6.23
CA ILE A 199 -7.99 -14.39 5.36
C ILE A 199 -7.94 -15.73 6.07
N SER A 200 -8.33 -16.79 5.35
CA SER A 200 -8.25 -18.18 5.83
C SER A 200 -7.66 -19.09 4.76
N LYS A 201 -6.79 -20.04 5.17
CA LYS A 201 -6.39 -21.19 4.36
C LYS A 201 -7.26 -22.37 4.74
N VAL A 202 -7.91 -22.97 3.76
CA VAL A 202 -8.86 -24.07 3.98
C VAL A 202 -8.55 -25.27 3.09
N SER A 203 -8.84 -26.47 3.59
CA SER A 203 -8.51 -27.75 2.94
C SER A 203 -9.75 -28.63 2.74
N SER A 204 -10.93 -28.14 3.08
CA SER A 204 -12.19 -28.86 2.94
C SER A 204 -13.38 -27.93 2.71
N ARG A 205 -14.49 -28.50 2.20
CA ARG A 205 -15.74 -27.77 1.97
C ARG A 205 -16.35 -27.19 3.27
N ASP A 206 -16.25 -27.93 4.37
CA ASP A 206 -16.79 -27.45 5.67
C ASP A 206 -15.98 -26.29 6.23
N GLU A 207 -14.66 -26.28 6.04
CA GLU A 207 -13.81 -25.14 6.38
C GLU A 207 -14.09 -23.97 5.44
N LEU A 208 -14.32 -24.22 4.15
CA LEU A 208 -14.61 -23.20 3.14
C LEU A 208 -15.83 -22.36 3.52
N LYS A 209 -16.93 -22.99 3.95
CA LYS A 209 -18.15 -22.28 4.38
C LYS A 209 -17.88 -21.31 5.54
N LYS A 210 -17.14 -21.75 6.55
CA LYS A 210 -16.76 -20.89 7.68
C LYS A 210 -15.84 -19.74 7.28
N ALA A 211 -14.90 -20.00 6.35
CA ALA A 211 -13.99 -18.98 5.84
C ALA A 211 -14.71 -17.92 4.99
N ILE A 212 -15.74 -18.33 4.24
CA ILE A 212 -16.62 -17.42 3.50
C ILE A 212 -17.34 -16.48 4.48
N ASP A 213 -17.93 -17.02 5.54
CA ASP A 213 -18.62 -16.20 6.55
C ASP A 213 -17.67 -15.17 7.16
N LEU A 214 -16.46 -15.59 7.56
CA LEU A 214 -15.45 -14.68 8.09
C LEU A 214 -15.01 -13.60 7.08
N ALA A 215 -14.83 -13.95 5.81
CA ALA A 215 -14.48 -12.98 4.79
C ALA A 215 -15.62 -11.96 4.55
N LEU A 216 -16.87 -12.42 4.58
CA LEU A 216 -18.06 -11.58 4.44
C LEU A 216 -18.31 -10.64 5.63
N GLU A 217 -17.69 -10.86 6.79
CA GLU A 217 -17.69 -9.87 7.89
C GLU A 217 -16.89 -8.62 7.52
N ASN A 218 -15.92 -8.73 6.60
CA ASN A 218 -15.00 -7.67 6.25
C ASN A 218 -15.26 -7.04 4.87
N ASP A 219 -15.93 -7.75 3.95
CA ASP A 219 -16.26 -7.24 2.63
C ASP A 219 -17.55 -7.90 2.10
N ARG A 220 -18.19 -7.28 1.12
CA ARG A 220 -19.31 -7.86 0.37
C ARG A 220 -18.84 -8.84 -0.72
N LYS A 221 -17.55 -8.88 -1.07
CA LYS A 221 -16.95 -9.69 -2.12
C LYS A 221 -15.86 -10.59 -1.53
N VAL A 222 -15.90 -11.86 -1.88
CA VAL A 222 -14.94 -12.87 -1.45
C VAL A 222 -14.12 -13.32 -2.65
N VAL A 223 -12.81 -13.41 -2.48
CA VAL A 223 -11.86 -13.94 -3.45
C VAL A 223 -11.32 -15.27 -2.94
N PHE A 224 -11.28 -16.25 -3.84
CA PHE A 224 -10.73 -17.58 -3.60
C PHE A 224 -9.49 -17.75 -4.47
N GLU A 225 -8.37 -18.15 -3.89
CA GLU A 225 -7.12 -18.34 -4.60
C GLU A 225 -6.53 -19.71 -4.30
N ALA A 226 -6.05 -20.39 -5.33
CA ALA A 226 -5.35 -21.67 -5.16
C ALA A 226 -4.08 -21.44 -4.31
N PHE A 227 -3.82 -22.35 -3.37
CA PHE A 227 -2.58 -22.32 -2.61
C PHE A 227 -1.37 -22.53 -3.54
N VAL A 228 -0.37 -21.70 -3.40
CA VAL A 228 0.93 -21.86 -4.06
C VAL A 228 1.96 -22.26 -3.00
N ASP A 229 2.49 -23.49 -3.10
CA ASP A 229 3.66 -23.88 -2.29
C ASP A 229 4.90 -23.24 -2.92
N GLY A 230 5.37 -22.16 -2.36
CA GLY A 230 6.43 -21.36 -2.96
C GLY A 230 7.13 -20.47 -1.97
N GLN A 231 8.15 -19.79 -2.49
CA GLN A 231 8.89 -18.74 -1.82
C GLN A 231 8.20 -17.40 -2.08
N GLU A 232 7.99 -16.61 -1.03
CA GLU A 232 7.46 -15.25 -1.16
C GLU A 232 8.60 -14.27 -1.44
N VAL A 233 8.44 -13.45 -2.48
CA VAL A 233 9.43 -12.45 -2.86
C VAL A 233 8.75 -11.13 -3.24
N GLU A 234 9.43 -10.02 -3.04
CA GLU A 234 8.91 -8.68 -3.22
C GLU A 234 9.80 -7.87 -4.17
N CYS A 235 9.22 -7.13 -5.10
CA CYS A 235 9.90 -6.19 -5.98
C CYS A 235 9.41 -4.76 -5.70
N ALA A 236 10.33 -3.81 -5.57
CA ALA A 236 9.97 -2.39 -5.59
C ALA A 236 9.86 -1.90 -7.04
N VAL A 237 8.86 -1.06 -7.31
CA VAL A 237 8.71 -0.38 -8.60
C VAL A 237 8.58 1.11 -8.37
N ILE A 238 9.22 1.92 -9.22
CA ILE A 238 9.20 3.39 -9.15
C ILE A 238 9.04 4.00 -10.55
N GLY A 239 8.38 5.13 -10.62
CA GLY A 239 8.19 5.90 -11.87
C GLY A 239 6.87 5.57 -12.57
N SER A 240 6.71 6.05 -13.81
CA SER A 240 5.53 5.79 -14.64
C SER A 240 5.93 5.43 -16.08
N ASP A 241 6.69 6.28 -16.76
CA ASP A 241 7.13 6.09 -18.14
C ASP A 241 8.63 6.41 -18.32
N PRO A 242 9.50 5.39 -18.27
CA PRO A 242 9.21 3.99 -17.98
C PRO A 242 9.13 3.69 -16.47
N ALA A 243 8.34 2.69 -16.09
CA ALA A 243 8.39 2.10 -14.76
C ALA A 243 9.69 1.31 -14.58
N VAL A 244 10.37 1.50 -13.46
CA VAL A 244 11.62 0.82 -13.13
C VAL A 244 11.41 -0.09 -11.94
N ALA A 245 11.53 -1.41 -12.15
CA ALA A 245 11.43 -2.40 -11.10
C ALA A 245 12.81 -2.85 -10.61
N THR A 246 12.94 -3.17 -9.33
CA THR A 246 14.12 -3.84 -8.76
C THR A 246 14.07 -5.34 -9.04
N ARG A 247 15.19 -6.02 -8.87
CA ARG A 247 15.19 -7.48 -8.65
C ARG A 247 14.48 -7.79 -7.33
N PRO A 248 13.88 -9.01 -7.20
CA PRO A 248 13.17 -9.35 -5.98
C PRO A 248 14.11 -9.55 -4.78
N GLY A 249 13.62 -9.12 -3.61
CA GLY A 249 14.11 -9.54 -2.31
C GLY A 249 13.17 -10.57 -1.70
N GLU A 250 13.64 -11.36 -0.73
CA GLU A 250 12.84 -12.30 0.01
C GLU A 250 12.78 -11.98 1.50
N ILE A 251 11.70 -12.40 2.13
CA ILE A 251 11.53 -12.37 3.58
C ILE A 251 11.62 -13.80 4.08
N LEU A 252 12.66 -14.08 4.87
CA LEU A 252 12.77 -15.33 5.60
C LEU A 252 11.88 -15.25 6.84
N ALA A 253 10.65 -15.78 6.72
CA ALA A 253 9.71 -15.84 7.82
C ALA A 253 10.17 -16.85 8.87
N GLY A 254 10.06 -16.48 10.15
CA GLY A 254 10.33 -17.40 11.28
C GLY A 254 9.25 -18.45 11.50
N ALA A 255 8.11 -18.40 10.78
CA ALA A 255 6.96 -19.30 10.89
C ALA A 255 6.33 -19.60 9.53
N GLU A 256 5.45 -20.62 9.49
CA GLU A 256 4.78 -21.11 8.27
C GLU A 256 3.87 -20.07 7.57
N PHE A 257 3.47 -19.01 8.29
CA PHE A 257 2.72 -17.85 7.76
C PHE A 257 3.35 -16.55 8.27
N TYR A 258 3.55 -15.62 7.35
CA TYR A 258 4.04 -14.28 7.65
C TYR A 258 2.88 -13.40 8.12
N THR A 259 2.64 -13.40 9.43
CA THR A 259 1.54 -12.66 10.06
C THR A 259 1.88 -11.18 10.26
N TYR A 260 0.86 -10.36 10.55
CA TYR A 260 1.05 -8.94 10.93
C TYR A 260 2.04 -8.77 12.09
N ASP A 261 1.97 -9.62 13.12
CA ASP A 261 2.86 -9.56 14.28
C ASP A 261 4.32 -9.93 13.91
N ASP A 262 4.52 -10.83 12.94
CA ASP A 262 5.85 -11.15 12.42
C ASP A 262 6.42 -10.02 11.58
N LYS A 263 5.55 -9.28 10.85
CA LYS A 263 5.93 -8.13 10.03
C LYS A 263 6.46 -6.97 10.88
N TYR A 264 5.87 -6.71 12.04
CA TYR A 264 6.06 -5.43 12.74
C TYR A 264 6.45 -5.52 14.21
N LYS A 265 6.25 -6.67 14.89
CA LYS A 265 6.46 -6.79 16.34
C LYS A 265 7.60 -7.72 16.75
N ASN A 266 7.80 -8.83 16.04
CA ASN A 266 8.68 -9.89 16.54
C ASN A 266 10.16 -9.77 16.14
N GLY A 267 10.51 -8.91 15.16
CA GLY A 267 11.90 -8.65 14.76
C GLY A 267 12.71 -9.87 14.27
N VAL A 268 12.05 -11.01 14.01
CA VAL A 268 12.70 -12.30 13.69
C VAL A 268 12.88 -12.50 12.19
N SER A 269 12.17 -11.71 11.36
CA SER A 269 12.24 -11.82 9.91
C SER A 269 13.54 -11.23 9.37
N GLN A 270 14.27 -12.00 8.59
CA GLN A 270 15.45 -11.52 7.86
C GLN A 270 15.07 -11.20 6.41
N THR A 271 15.48 -10.03 5.95
CA THR A 271 15.38 -9.66 4.54
C THR A 271 16.67 -10.03 3.82
N VAL A 272 16.55 -10.68 2.67
CA VAL A 272 17.67 -11.05 1.79
C VAL A 272 17.48 -10.41 0.43
N ILE A 273 18.45 -9.59 0.01
CA ILE A 273 18.42 -8.86 -1.25
C ILE A 273 19.75 -9.05 -1.97
N PRO A 274 19.76 -9.58 -3.21
CA PRO A 274 18.61 -10.16 -3.92
C PRO A 274 18.14 -11.47 -3.26
N ALA A 275 16.91 -11.90 -3.57
CA ALA A 275 16.34 -13.17 -3.11
C ALA A 275 17.21 -14.37 -3.51
N HIS A 276 17.17 -15.45 -2.73
CA HIS A 276 17.87 -16.72 -3.05
C HIS A 276 17.19 -17.45 -4.21
N LEU A 277 17.32 -16.88 -5.41
CA LEU A 277 16.76 -17.41 -6.65
C LEU A 277 17.84 -17.49 -7.74
N PRO A 278 17.67 -18.36 -8.74
CA PRO A 278 18.49 -18.31 -9.94
C PRO A 278 18.38 -16.94 -10.65
N GLU A 279 19.46 -16.45 -11.25
CA GLU A 279 19.54 -15.16 -11.96
C GLU A 279 18.35 -14.94 -12.92
N ALA A 280 18.02 -15.98 -13.72
CA ALA A 280 16.90 -15.91 -14.65
C ALA A 280 15.56 -15.67 -13.95
N LYS A 281 15.37 -16.12 -12.71
CA LYS A 281 14.16 -15.91 -11.91
C LYS A 281 14.12 -14.53 -11.25
N LEU A 282 15.29 -14.00 -10.87
CA LEU A 282 15.42 -12.61 -10.44
C LEU A 282 15.01 -11.65 -11.56
N ASP A 283 15.48 -11.88 -12.79
CA ASP A 283 15.16 -11.05 -13.94
C ASP A 283 13.70 -11.23 -14.41
N GLU A 284 13.15 -12.45 -14.29
CA GLU A 284 11.74 -12.74 -14.55
C GLU A 284 10.83 -11.98 -13.56
N GLY A 285 11.14 -12.02 -12.26
CA GLY A 285 10.41 -11.29 -11.22
C GLY A 285 10.43 -9.77 -11.47
N LYS A 286 11.59 -9.20 -11.78
CA LYS A 286 11.74 -7.80 -12.17
C LYS A 286 10.86 -7.44 -13.37
N THR A 287 10.84 -8.29 -14.40
CA THR A 287 10.04 -8.08 -15.61
C THR A 287 8.55 -8.12 -15.29
N TYR A 288 8.10 -9.11 -14.53
CA TYR A 288 6.68 -9.24 -14.17
C TYR A 288 6.22 -8.15 -13.21
N ALA A 289 7.09 -7.63 -12.36
CA ALA A 289 6.77 -6.48 -11.52
C ALA A 289 6.46 -5.23 -12.35
N ALA A 290 7.30 -4.93 -13.36
CA ALA A 290 7.04 -3.81 -14.27
C ALA A 290 5.76 -4.03 -15.11
N MET A 291 5.50 -5.26 -15.58
CA MET A 291 4.28 -5.62 -16.30
C MET A 291 3.04 -5.45 -15.42
N ALA A 292 3.04 -6.00 -14.22
CA ALA A 292 1.92 -5.93 -13.28
C ALA A 292 1.61 -4.49 -12.89
N TYR A 293 2.63 -3.72 -12.56
CA TYR A 293 2.54 -2.30 -12.24
C TYR A 293 1.88 -1.49 -13.38
N THR A 294 2.33 -1.71 -14.60
CA THR A 294 1.77 -1.06 -15.79
C THR A 294 0.33 -1.52 -16.07
N ALA A 295 0.04 -2.81 -15.91
CA ALA A 295 -1.29 -3.38 -16.15
C ALA A 295 -2.37 -2.78 -15.23
N LEU A 296 -2.01 -2.42 -13.99
CA LEU A 296 -2.92 -1.78 -13.04
C LEU A 296 -2.83 -0.24 -13.05
N ASN A 297 -2.17 0.35 -14.05
CA ASN A 297 -2.01 1.80 -14.21
C ASN A 297 -1.34 2.47 -12.99
N CYS A 298 -0.40 1.78 -12.34
CA CYS A 298 0.35 2.33 -11.21
C CYS A 298 1.30 3.43 -11.64
N GLU A 299 1.54 4.38 -10.75
CA GLU A 299 2.47 5.51 -10.91
C GLU A 299 3.17 5.80 -9.58
N GLY A 300 4.28 6.52 -9.63
CA GLY A 300 5.02 6.95 -8.44
C GLY A 300 5.78 5.80 -7.80
N LEU A 301 5.15 5.03 -6.94
CA LEU A 301 5.73 3.85 -6.28
C LEU A 301 4.70 2.74 -6.09
N ALA A 302 5.17 1.50 -6.06
CA ALA A 302 4.43 0.36 -5.52
C ALA A 302 5.39 -0.79 -5.18
N ARG A 303 4.93 -1.75 -4.38
CA ARG A 303 5.58 -3.03 -4.16
C ARG A 303 4.73 -4.13 -4.77
N CYS A 304 5.36 -4.94 -5.61
CA CYS A 304 4.75 -6.11 -6.22
C CYS A 304 5.22 -7.36 -5.48
N ASP A 305 4.28 -8.12 -4.94
CA ASP A 305 4.54 -9.31 -4.14
C ASP A 305 4.25 -10.56 -4.97
N PHE A 306 5.17 -11.52 -4.97
CA PHE A 306 5.14 -12.71 -5.81
C PHE A 306 5.33 -13.98 -5.00
N PHE A 307 4.80 -15.09 -5.56
CA PHE A 307 5.21 -16.44 -5.20
C PHE A 307 6.12 -17.00 -6.28
N VAL A 308 7.20 -17.66 -5.86
CA VAL A 308 8.01 -18.53 -6.75
C VAL A 308 7.70 -19.97 -6.41
N GLU A 309 6.87 -20.61 -7.23
CA GLU A 309 6.32 -21.94 -6.98
C GLU A 309 7.40 -23.01 -6.93
N LYS A 310 7.43 -23.81 -5.88
CA LYS A 310 8.36 -24.94 -5.75
C LYS A 310 8.11 -25.97 -6.87
N GLY A 311 9.16 -26.63 -7.31
CA GLY A 311 9.10 -27.67 -8.34
C GLY A 311 9.00 -27.14 -9.77
N THR A 312 8.17 -26.15 -10.04
CA THR A 312 8.03 -25.55 -11.39
C THR A 312 8.88 -24.31 -11.59
N GLY A 313 9.17 -23.57 -10.51
CA GLY A 313 9.85 -22.27 -10.57
C GLY A 313 9.04 -21.17 -11.24
N ARG A 314 7.72 -21.32 -11.38
CA ARG A 314 6.87 -20.25 -11.92
C ARG A 314 6.83 -19.08 -10.97
N VAL A 315 7.00 -17.87 -11.50
CA VAL A 315 6.85 -16.61 -10.77
C VAL A 315 5.42 -16.12 -10.99
N LEU A 316 4.64 -15.99 -9.93
CA LEU A 316 3.22 -15.66 -9.96
C LEU A 316 2.98 -14.43 -9.09
N ILE A 317 2.36 -13.38 -9.65
CA ILE A 317 1.96 -12.20 -8.86
C ILE A 317 0.91 -12.60 -7.82
N ASN A 318 1.05 -12.08 -6.60
CA ASN A 318 0.07 -12.17 -5.53
C ASN A 318 -0.74 -10.88 -5.43
N GLU A 319 -0.07 -9.76 -5.19
CA GLU A 319 -0.72 -8.45 -5.03
C GLU A 319 0.23 -7.28 -5.33
N ILE A 320 -0.35 -6.08 -5.46
CA ILE A 320 0.39 -4.82 -5.54
C ILE A 320 -0.04 -3.91 -4.40
N ASN A 321 0.93 -3.42 -3.63
CA ASN A 321 0.74 -2.44 -2.56
C ASN A 321 1.12 -1.06 -3.08
N THR A 322 0.14 -0.16 -3.22
CA THR A 322 0.31 1.15 -3.88
C THR A 322 1.00 2.20 -3.02
N PHE A 323 1.02 1.99 -1.70
CA PHE A 323 1.87 2.70 -0.77
C PHE A 323 2.46 1.71 0.26
N PRO A 324 3.53 0.99 -0.10
CA PRO A 324 4.08 -0.07 0.75
C PRO A 324 4.62 0.47 2.06
N GLY A 325 4.74 -0.39 3.07
CA GLY A 325 5.38 -0.06 4.33
C GLY A 325 6.73 0.63 4.11
N PHE A 326 6.99 1.71 4.85
CA PHE A 326 8.15 2.58 4.66
C PHE A 326 8.96 2.76 5.96
N THR A 327 8.94 1.77 6.83
CA THR A 327 9.79 1.73 8.03
C THR A 327 11.24 1.39 7.66
N SER A 328 12.17 1.55 8.58
CA SER A 328 13.59 1.19 8.37
C SER A 328 13.82 -0.30 8.10
N ILE A 329 12.86 -1.15 8.46
CA ILE A 329 12.93 -2.60 8.21
C ILE A 329 12.12 -3.03 6.98
N SER A 330 11.30 -2.15 6.40
CA SER A 330 10.44 -2.46 5.26
C SER A 330 11.23 -2.79 4.01
N MET A 331 10.72 -3.72 3.20
CA MET A 331 11.39 -4.23 2.02
C MET A 331 11.54 -3.16 0.92
N TYR A 332 10.51 -2.33 0.69
CA TYR A 332 10.52 -1.34 -0.39
C TYR A 332 11.74 -0.38 -0.31
N PRO A 333 11.98 0.36 0.80
CA PRO A 333 13.14 1.23 0.89
C PRO A 333 14.47 0.47 0.83
N LYS A 334 14.55 -0.76 1.35
CA LYS A 334 15.77 -1.59 1.27
C LYS A 334 16.08 -2.03 -0.16
N LEU A 335 15.08 -2.42 -0.94
CA LEU A 335 15.24 -2.75 -2.36
C LEU A 335 15.74 -1.55 -3.15
N MET A 336 15.16 -0.36 -2.90
CA MET A 336 15.59 0.87 -3.57
C MET A 336 17.02 1.27 -3.17
N GLU A 337 17.39 1.14 -1.90
CA GLU A 337 18.74 1.39 -1.43
C GLU A 337 19.76 0.41 -2.06
N HIS A 338 19.40 -0.86 -2.21
CA HIS A 338 20.21 -1.86 -2.90
C HIS A 338 20.48 -1.50 -4.37
N GLU A 339 19.52 -0.90 -5.05
CA GLU A 339 19.66 -0.38 -6.43
C GLU A 339 20.36 1.00 -6.48
N GLY A 340 20.87 1.49 -5.35
CA GLY A 340 21.64 2.73 -5.26
C GLY A 340 20.82 4.00 -5.05
N LEU A 341 19.55 3.87 -4.65
CA LEU A 341 18.67 4.99 -4.33
C LEU A 341 18.33 5.02 -2.82
N PRO A 342 19.20 5.59 -1.96
CA PRO A 342 18.99 5.65 -0.52
C PRO A 342 17.80 6.54 -0.16
N VAL A 343 17.23 6.31 1.04
CA VAL A 343 15.95 6.91 1.48
C VAL A 343 15.83 8.42 1.27
N PRO A 344 16.83 9.28 1.59
CA PRO A 344 16.69 10.72 1.32
C PRO A 344 16.50 11.06 -0.17
N GLN A 345 17.28 10.40 -1.05
CA GLN A 345 17.16 10.58 -2.50
C GLN A 345 15.89 9.95 -3.05
N LEU A 346 15.43 8.84 -2.47
CA LEU A 346 14.16 8.21 -2.80
C LEU A 346 13.00 9.17 -2.52
N ILE A 347 12.98 9.84 -1.37
CA ILE A 347 11.95 10.83 -1.02
C ILE A 347 11.96 11.97 -2.05
N ASP A 348 13.12 12.54 -2.36
CA ASP A 348 13.27 13.58 -3.39
C ASP A 348 12.69 13.12 -4.73
N ARG A 349 13.01 11.89 -5.16
CA ARG A 349 12.53 11.35 -6.43
C ARG A 349 11.01 11.13 -6.44
N LEU A 350 10.45 10.66 -5.33
CA LEU A 350 9.00 10.46 -5.18
C LEU A 350 8.24 11.79 -5.25
N ILE A 351 8.75 12.83 -4.60
CA ILE A 351 8.19 14.20 -4.69
C ILE A 351 8.26 14.70 -6.13
N ALA A 352 9.42 14.54 -6.78
CA ALA A 352 9.56 14.96 -8.19
C ALA A 352 8.57 14.25 -9.12
N LEU A 353 8.35 12.94 -8.94
CA LEU A 353 7.37 12.17 -9.72
C LEU A 353 5.93 12.67 -9.51
N ALA A 354 5.57 13.07 -8.29
CA ALA A 354 4.26 13.64 -7.99
C ALA A 354 4.03 14.97 -8.73
N LEU A 355 5.05 15.83 -8.78
CA LEU A 355 5.01 17.09 -9.50
C LEU A 355 4.98 16.88 -11.01
N GLU A 356 5.84 16.01 -11.55
CA GLU A 356 5.86 15.64 -12.99
C GLU A 356 4.49 15.11 -13.46
N ARG A 357 3.81 14.28 -12.65
CA ARG A 357 2.45 13.79 -12.95
C ARG A 357 1.45 14.94 -13.07
N LYS A 358 1.51 15.88 -12.15
CA LYS A 358 0.61 17.04 -12.15
C LYS A 358 0.79 17.92 -13.38
N GLU A 359 2.02 18.15 -13.79
CA GLU A 359 2.33 18.93 -15.01
C GLU A 359 1.77 18.25 -16.27
N LYS A 360 1.94 16.92 -16.39
CA LYS A 360 1.42 16.13 -17.52
C LYS A 360 -0.11 16.11 -17.63
N GLN A 361 -0.83 16.23 -16.50
CA GLN A 361 -2.30 16.26 -16.48
C GLN A 361 -2.88 17.60 -16.96
N HIS A 362 -2.09 18.68 -16.94
CA HIS A 362 -2.55 20.04 -17.25
C HIS A 362 -1.91 20.64 -18.51
N GLY A 363 -0.98 19.94 -19.15
CA GLY A 363 -0.38 20.29 -20.46
C GLY A 363 -1.12 19.62 -21.60
#